data_c64575dc3355d678c20c9a5144281be0
#
_entry.id   c64575dc3355d678c20c9a5144281be0
#
_cell.length_a   1.000
_cell.length_b   1.000
_cell.length_c   1.000
_cell.angle_alpha   90.00
_cell.angle_beta   90.00
_cell.angle_gamma   90.00
#
_symmetry.space_group_name_H-M   'P 1'
#
loop_
_entity.id
_entity.type
_entity.pdbx_description
1 polymer ?
#
loop_
_entity_poly.entity_id
_entity_poly.type
_entity_poly.pdbx_seq_one_letter_code
_entity_poly.pdbx_strand_id
1 'polypeptide(L)'
;LLLLYFLSINININASADDSIKNEDIVSIFKRSMNHWKINYDTLDENKSGAACIPWNTIDKTFIKEGIFIALGYGFNLYDINIAKKAALEGCERMRRANKIENTCKCEMVLYNDDILVKN
;
A
#
# COMPACT_ATOMS: atom_id res chain seq x y z
N LEU A 1 -43.33 20.01 -41.38
CA LEU A 1 -42.55 20.58 -40.27
C LEU A 1 -41.87 19.48 -39.49
N LEU A 2 -40.63 19.21 -39.86
CA LEU A 2 -39.81 18.22 -39.17
C LEU A 2 -38.95 18.94 -38.13
N LEU A 3 -39.29 18.73 -36.88
CA LEU A 3 -38.46 19.10 -35.76
C LEU A 3 -37.52 17.95 -35.48
N LEU A 4 -36.29 18.12 -35.87
CA LEU A 4 -35.20 17.22 -35.51
C LEU A 4 -34.71 17.60 -34.13
N TYR A 5 -35.11 16.81 -33.16
CA TYR A 5 -34.49 16.88 -31.82
C TYR A 5 -33.22 16.09 -31.85
N PHE A 6 -32.11 16.78 -31.85
CA PHE A 6 -30.86 16.17 -31.54
C PHE A 6 -30.79 16.05 -30.02
N LEU A 7 -31.04 14.86 -29.56
CA LEU A 7 -30.63 14.48 -28.22
C LEU A 7 -29.11 14.36 -28.21
N SER A 8 -28.47 15.43 -27.82
CA SER A 8 -27.06 15.33 -27.47
C SER A 8 -26.98 14.55 -26.17
N ILE A 9 -26.68 13.29 -26.27
CA ILE A 9 -26.34 12.48 -25.13
C ILE A 9 -24.96 12.91 -24.70
N ASN A 10 -24.90 13.75 -23.70
CA ASN A 10 -23.65 14.02 -23.01
C ASN A 10 -23.33 12.78 -22.17
N ILE A 11 -22.59 11.88 -22.80
CA ILE A 11 -22.01 10.79 -22.04
C ILE A 11 -20.82 11.39 -21.31
N ASN A 12 -21.03 11.77 -20.09
CA ASN A 12 -19.94 12.05 -19.17
C ASN A 12 -19.26 10.72 -18.87
N ILE A 13 -18.25 10.41 -19.64
CA ILE A 13 -17.36 9.30 -19.31
C ILE A 13 -16.37 9.83 -18.27
N ASN A 14 -16.86 10.07 -17.07
CA ASN A 14 -16.00 10.33 -15.91
C ASN A 14 -15.67 9.04 -15.16
N ALA A 15 -16.04 7.91 -15.75
CA ALA A 15 -16.01 6.65 -15.04
C ALA A 15 -14.62 6.13 -14.75
N SER A 16 -13.58 6.73 -15.31
CA SER A 16 -12.27 6.12 -15.22
C SER A 16 -11.23 6.99 -14.55
N ALA A 17 -11.65 8.15 -14.10
CA ALA A 17 -10.67 9.10 -13.57
C ALA A 17 -10.02 8.61 -12.27
N ASP A 18 -10.48 7.48 -11.69
CA ASP A 18 -10.01 7.04 -10.38
C ASP A 18 -9.57 5.59 -10.30
N ASP A 19 -8.95 5.10 -11.36
CA ASP A 19 -8.19 3.84 -11.26
C ASP A 19 -6.81 4.04 -10.63
N SER A 20 -6.50 5.25 -10.15
CA SER A 20 -5.26 5.50 -9.45
C SER A 20 -5.30 4.87 -8.06
N ILE A 21 -4.22 4.19 -7.73
CA ILE A 21 -4.01 3.59 -6.41
C ILE A 21 -3.91 4.70 -5.38
N LYS A 22 -4.71 4.62 -4.34
CA LYS A 22 -4.67 5.57 -3.23
C LYS A 22 -3.70 5.10 -2.15
N ASN A 23 -3.14 6.04 -1.40
CA ASN A 23 -2.26 5.69 -0.29
C ASN A 23 -2.96 4.82 0.75
N GLU A 24 -4.26 5.06 0.98
CA GLU A 24 -5.08 4.25 1.88
C GLU A 24 -5.22 2.79 1.39
N ASP A 25 -5.21 2.57 0.07
CA ASP A 25 -5.23 1.23 -0.49
C ASP A 25 -3.94 0.47 -0.12
N ILE A 26 -2.81 1.15 -0.20
CA ILE A 26 -1.51 0.58 0.18
C ILE A 26 -1.51 0.24 1.67
N VAL A 27 -2.04 1.12 2.51
CA VAL A 27 -2.16 0.86 3.95
C VAL A 27 -3.02 -0.37 4.22
N SER A 28 -4.15 -0.49 3.52
CA SER A 28 -5.05 -1.64 3.66
C SER A 28 -4.38 -2.95 3.25
N ILE A 29 -3.66 -2.94 2.13
CA ILE A 29 -2.89 -4.11 1.67
C ILE A 29 -1.81 -4.45 2.70
N PHE A 30 -1.10 -3.44 3.22
CA PHE A 30 -0.06 -3.64 4.21
C PHE A 30 -0.61 -4.31 5.49
N LYS A 31 -1.70 -3.79 6.04
CA LYS A 31 -2.32 -4.36 7.24
C LYS A 31 -2.82 -5.78 6.99
N ARG A 32 -3.42 -6.02 5.83
CA ARG A 32 -3.83 -7.38 5.42
C ARG A 32 -2.63 -8.30 5.29
N SER A 33 -1.53 -7.80 4.76
CA SER A 33 -0.28 -8.56 4.65
C SER A 33 0.28 -8.91 6.02
N MET A 34 0.29 -7.98 6.96
CA MET A 34 0.68 -8.24 8.35
C MET A 34 -0.18 -9.34 8.97
N ASN A 35 -1.50 -9.25 8.77
CA ASN A 35 -2.44 -10.27 9.28
C ASN A 35 -2.19 -11.65 8.68
N HIS A 36 -1.72 -11.72 7.44
CA HIS A 36 -1.34 -12.97 6.81
C HIS A 36 -0.25 -13.71 7.60
N TRP A 37 0.65 -12.96 8.20
CA TRP A 37 1.67 -13.51 9.11
C TRP A 37 1.26 -13.43 10.58
N LYS A 38 -0.04 -13.28 10.84
CA LYS A 38 -0.65 -13.29 12.18
C LYS A 38 -0.17 -12.14 13.08
N ILE A 39 0.12 -11.00 12.49
CA ILE A 39 0.48 -9.78 13.19
C ILE A 39 -0.60 -8.73 12.92
N ASN A 40 -1.21 -8.21 13.98
CA ASN A 40 -2.15 -7.10 13.85
C ASN A 40 -1.42 -5.79 14.15
N TYR A 41 -1.16 -5.01 13.09
CA TYR A 41 -0.45 -3.75 13.22
C TYR A 41 -1.13 -2.80 14.21
N ASP A 42 -2.46 -2.74 14.18
CA ASP A 42 -3.21 -1.80 15.01
C ASP A 42 -3.08 -2.08 16.52
N THR A 43 -2.76 -3.31 16.89
CA THR A 43 -2.58 -3.69 18.30
C THR A 43 -1.13 -3.67 18.77
N LEU A 44 -0.19 -3.36 17.91
CA LEU A 44 1.20 -3.17 18.33
C LEU A 44 1.32 -1.93 19.21
N ASP A 45 2.29 -1.97 20.14
CA ASP A 45 2.60 -0.83 20.99
C ASP A 45 2.93 0.40 20.16
N GLU A 46 2.58 1.58 20.66
CA GLU A 46 2.83 2.86 20.00
C GLU A 46 4.32 3.05 19.67
N ASN A 47 4.60 4.01 18.82
CA ASN A 47 5.90 4.22 18.18
C ASN A 47 6.26 3.02 17.32
N LYS A 48 5.30 2.62 16.52
CA LYS A 48 5.36 1.51 15.57
C LYS A 48 5.52 2.03 14.16
N SER A 49 6.11 1.20 13.33
CA SER A 49 6.40 1.52 11.94
C SER A 49 6.14 0.32 11.06
N GLY A 50 5.87 0.58 9.79
CA GLY A 50 5.68 -0.46 8.79
C GLY A 50 6.27 -0.07 7.47
N ALA A 51 6.90 -1.03 6.81
CA ALA A 51 7.44 -0.91 5.46
C ALA A 51 7.05 -2.12 4.64
N ALA A 52 6.96 -1.95 3.35
CA ALA A 52 6.63 -3.04 2.44
C ALA A 52 7.37 -2.88 1.12
N CYS A 53 7.62 -4.01 0.47
CA CYS A 53 8.10 -4.07 -0.90
C CYS A 53 6.89 -3.96 -1.82
N ILE A 54 6.71 -2.80 -2.45
CA ILE A 54 5.48 -2.47 -3.16
C ILE A 54 5.68 -2.67 -4.66
N PRO A 55 5.01 -3.65 -5.27
CA PRO A 55 5.11 -3.89 -6.70
C PRO A 55 4.15 -2.98 -7.47
N TRP A 56 4.45 -1.69 -7.52
CA TRP A 56 3.58 -0.65 -8.08
C TRP A 56 3.00 -1.02 -9.45
N ASN A 57 3.79 -1.66 -10.30
CA ASN A 57 3.39 -1.99 -11.67
C ASN A 57 2.36 -3.11 -11.78
N THR A 58 2.15 -3.87 -10.71
CA THR A 58 1.25 -5.02 -10.71
C THR A 58 0.02 -4.82 -9.84
N ILE A 59 -0.09 -3.66 -9.19
CA ILE A 59 -1.23 -3.40 -8.32
C ILE A 59 -2.43 -2.99 -9.17
N ASP A 60 -3.40 -3.87 -9.28
CA ASP A 60 -4.68 -3.65 -9.92
C ASP A 60 -5.82 -3.72 -8.90
N LYS A 61 -7.05 -3.65 -9.36
CA LYS A 61 -8.23 -3.70 -8.48
C LYS A 61 -8.29 -4.99 -7.66
N THR A 62 -7.92 -6.12 -8.26
CA THR A 62 -7.90 -7.41 -7.58
C THR A 62 -6.83 -7.42 -6.48
N PHE A 63 -5.66 -6.89 -6.78
CA PHE A 63 -4.59 -6.78 -5.79
C PHE A 63 -5.02 -5.90 -4.60
N ILE A 64 -5.63 -4.76 -4.88
CA ILE A 64 -6.14 -3.87 -3.82
C ILE A 64 -7.13 -4.62 -2.92
N LYS A 65 -7.99 -5.44 -3.51
CA LYS A 65 -9.04 -6.16 -2.79
C LYS A 65 -8.52 -7.38 -2.02
N GLU A 66 -7.60 -8.14 -2.59
CA GLU A 66 -7.22 -9.46 -2.11
C GLU A 66 -5.72 -9.69 -1.96
N GLY A 67 -4.89 -8.84 -2.58
CA GLY A 67 -3.44 -9.03 -2.62
C GLY A 67 -2.75 -8.80 -1.29
N ILE A 68 -1.55 -9.35 -1.19
CA ILE A 68 -0.65 -9.10 -0.06
C ILE A 68 0.73 -8.73 -0.60
N PHE A 69 1.46 -7.96 0.18
CA PHE A 69 2.88 -7.74 -0.07
C PHE A 69 3.67 -8.94 0.44
N ILE A 70 4.55 -9.47 -0.41
CA ILE A 70 5.33 -10.68 -0.08
C ILE A 70 6.48 -10.38 0.87
N ALA A 71 6.99 -9.15 0.84
CA ALA A 71 8.01 -8.69 1.76
C ALA A 71 7.54 -7.46 2.50
N LEU A 72 7.70 -7.48 3.80
CA LEU A 72 7.37 -6.37 4.67
C LEU A 72 8.28 -6.37 5.91
N GLY A 73 8.28 -5.24 6.58
CA GLY A 73 8.99 -5.08 7.83
C GLY A 73 8.21 -4.19 8.77
N TYR A 74 8.46 -4.32 10.04
CA TYR A 74 7.80 -3.50 11.05
C TYR A 74 8.69 -3.36 12.29
N GLY A 75 8.39 -2.33 13.07
CA GLY A 75 8.97 -2.12 14.38
C GLY A 75 7.89 -1.63 15.31
N PHE A 76 8.10 -1.75 16.59
CA PHE A 76 7.20 -1.20 17.60
C PHE A 76 7.96 -0.82 18.85
N ASN A 77 7.37 0.08 19.64
CA ASN A 77 7.99 0.58 20.88
C ASN A 77 9.35 1.25 20.63
N LEU A 78 9.49 1.94 19.50
CA LEU A 78 10.71 2.64 19.09
C LEU A 78 10.46 4.15 19.06
N TYR A 79 10.87 4.86 20.09
CA TYR A 79 10.54 6.27 20.29
C TYR A 79 11.17 7.22 19.28
N ASP A 80 12.29 6.83 18.69
CA ASP A 80 12.94 7.63 17.64
C ASP A 80 12.39 7.19 16.28
N ILE A 81 11.76 8.13 15.57
CA ILE A 81 11.16 7.85 14.27
C ILE A 81 12.18 7.33 13.24
N ASN A 82 13.41 7.81 13.29
CA ASN A 82 14.45 7.37 12.35
C ASN A 82 14.86 5.93 12.64
N ILE A 83 14.94 5.55 13.92
CA ILE A 83 15.21 4.17 14.33
C ILE A 83 14.02 3.27 13.94
N ALA A 84 12.81 3.74 14.14
CA ALA A 84 11.61 3.00 13.77
C ALA A 84 11.55 2.74 12.25
N LYS A 85 11.83 3.76 11.45
CA LYS A 85 11.90 3.61 9.99
C LYS A 85 12.98 2.63 9.57
N LYS A 86 14.16 2.73 10.17
CA LYS A 86 15.28 1.84 9.87
C LYS A 86 14.93 0.39 10.18
N ALA A 87 14.31 0.14 11.34
CA ALA A 87 13.89 -1.21 11.73
C ALA A 87 12.92 -1.81 10.73
N ALA A 88 11.90 -1.06 10.32
CA ALA A 88 10.91 -1.51 9.35
C ALA A 88 11.55 -1.78 7.98
N LEU A 89 12.37 -0.85 7.49
CA LEU A 89 13.04 -1.00 6.20
C LEU A 89 14.01 -2.19 6.17
N GLU A 90 14.79 -2.37 7.23
CA GLU A 90 15.72 -3.51 7.34
C GLU A 90 14.97 -4.84 7.37
N GLY A 91 13.85 -4.91 8.10
CA GLY A 91 12.99 -6.10 8.11
C GLY A 91 12.44 -6.42 6.74
N CYS A 92 11.95 -5.41 6.04
CA CYS A 92 11.46 -5.54 4.67
C CYS A 92 12.57 -6.03 3.72
N GLU A 93 13.76 -5.45 3.81
CA GLU A 93 14.90 -5.83 2.96
C GLU A 93 15.35 -7.27 3.21
N ARG A 94 15.37 -7.71 4.46
CA ARG A 94 15.71 -9.11 4.77
C ARG A 94 14.70 -10.06 4.13
N MET A 95 13.42 -9.75 4.24
CA MET A 95 12.36 -10.58 3.67
C MET A 95 12.38 -10.54 2.14
N ARG A 96 12.65 -9.38 1.56
CA ARG A 96 12.81 -9.21 0.12
C ARG A 96 13.91 -10.09 -0.46
N ARG A 97 15.08 -10.10 0.19
CA ARG A 97 16.21 -10.96 -0.21
C ARG A 97 15.89 -12.43 0.01
N ALA A 98 15.28 -12.78 1.13
CA ALA A 98 14.92 -14.17 1.43
C ALA A 98 13.96 -14.75 0.39
N ASN A 99 13.05 -13.93 -0.13
CA ASN A 99 12.07 -14.33 -1.15
C ASN A 99 12.57 -14.13 -2.58
N LYS A 100 13.80 -13.62 -2.75
CA LYS A 100 14.44 -13.42 -4.07
C LYS A 100 13.61 -12.55 -5.01
N ILE A 101 13.04 -11.46 -4.48
CA ILE A 101 12.18 -10.54 -5.24
C ILE A 101 12.79 -9.14 -5.38
N GLU A 102 14.13 -9.02 -5.28
CA GLU A 102 14.83 -7.74 -5.34
C GLU A 102 14.57 -6.96 -6.62
N ASN A 103 14.25 -7.67 -7.71
CA ASN A 103 14.00 -7.04 -9.00
C ASN A 103 12.53 -6.73 -9.26
N THR A 104 11.63 -7.09 -8.35
CA THR A 104 10.17 -6.93 -8.58
C THR A 104 9.58 -5.76 -7.81
N CYS A 105 10.21 -5.35 -6.74
CA CYS A 105 9.70 -4.29 -5.89
C CYS A 105 10.81 -3.68 -5.05
N LYS A 106 10.52 -2.55 -4.45
CA LYS A 106 11.43 -1.80 -3.60
C LYS A 106 10.79 -1.59 -2.24
N CYS A 107 11.56 -1.75 -1.17
CA CYS A 107 11.04 -1.50 0.18
C CYS A 107 10.84 -0.01 0.42
N GLU A 108 9.67 0.35 0.88
CA GLU A 108 9.26 1.72 1.15
C GLU A 108 8.52 1.79 2.48
N MET A 109 8.64 2.91 3.15
CA MET A 109 7.86 3.15 4.36
C MET A 109 6.38 3.29 4.02
N VAL A 110 5.54 2.62 4.78
CA VAL A 110 4.09 2.70 4.65
C VAL A 110 3.49 3.53 5.77
N LEU A 111 3.82 3.22 7.01
CA LEU A 111 3.23 3.85 8.19
C LEU A 111 4.28 4.14 9.27
N TYR A 112 4.06 5.23 9.99
CA TYR A 112 4.61 5.45 11.33
C TYR A 112 3.44 5.79 12.25
N ASN A 113 3.19 4.97 13.26
CA ASN A 113 1.94 4.97 13.99
C ASN A 113 0.77 4.91 12.99
N ASP A 114 -0.13 5.90 13.00
CA ASP A 114 -1.22 6.00 12.03
C ASP A 114 -0.93 6.94 10.86
N ASP A 115 0.27 7.55 10.86
CA ASP A 115 0.67 8.47 9.80
C ASP A 115 1.07 7.71 8.54
N ILE A 116 0.44 8.05 7.43
CA ILE A 116 0.71 7.44 6.14
C ILE A 116 1.96 8.09 5.53
N LEU A 117 3.00 7.30 5.34
CA LEU A 117 4.27 7.76 4.78
C LEU A 117 4.47 7.37 3.33
N VAL A 118 3.70 6.38 2.85
CA VAL A 118 3.81 5.95 1.46
C VAL A 118 3.36 7.07 0.53
N LYS A 119 4.10 7.23 -0.57
CA LYS A 119 3.80 8.22 -1.61
C LYS A 119 3.65 7.50 -2.94
N ASN A 120 2.47 7.61 -3.45
CA ASN A 120 2.16 7.13 -4.80
C ASN A 120 2.47 8.25 -5.81
#